data_047add43d6c4afef7387d5bf84f4a933
#
_entry.id   047add43d6c4afef7387d5bf84f4a933
#
_cell.length_a   1.000
_cell.length_b   1.000
_cell.length_c   1.000
_cell.angle_alpha   90.00
_cell.angle_beta   90.00
_cell.angle_gamma   90.00
#
_symmetry.space_group_name_H-M   'P 1'
#
loop_
_entity.id
_entity.type
_entity.pdbx_description
1 polymer ?
#
loop_
_entity_poly.entity_id
_entity_poly.type
_entity_poly.pdbx_seq_one_letter_code
_entity_poly.pdbx_strand_id
1 'polypeptide(L)'
;MKGICYHPVPKGETQRSFENIDEDLKLMVDLGINTIRVYEPIDSLEVLDKIDSAGIKVITSFGYNNQDSFDIVSGGFVEYIQKYKEHNAILIWELGNEYNYHPEWFGGDINIWYKTLDIAAGIIQIVDESRPVSTAHGELPQNDVLAYGKNIDMWGMNVYRWDKPASILREWRLKEVNKPMYYSEAGGDSYMTTSQLGYSRGESQEAQADANENILEEIFKNQKHNAGVMLFQFTDGWWKAGNPDQQDKGGAAPNSGGVPYDGSANEEYWGVVDIDRNKKLTYEVVKKIYSEN
;
A
#
# COMPACT_ATOMS: atom_id res chain seq x y z
N MET A 1 -0.75 -5.06 -12.11
CA MET A 1 -0.64 -5.73 -10.80
C MET A 1 -2.02 -5.81 -10.17
N LYS A 2 -2.39 -6.97 -9.65
CA LYS A 2 -3.57 -7.24 -8.82
C LYS A 2 -3.05 -7.46 -7.41
N GLY A 3 -2.95 -6.39 -6.63
CA GLY A 3 -2.17 -6.38 -5.42
C GLY A 3 -2.95 -6.06 -4.15
N ILE A 4 -2.27 -6.24 -3.03
CA ILE A 4 -2.78 -5.90 -1.72
C ILE A 4 -1.65 -5.41 -0.81
N CYS A 5 -1.96 -4.44 0.05
CA CYS A 5 -1.04 -4.03 1.11
C CYS A 5 -1.02 -5.08 2.22
N TYR A 6 0.19 -5.47 2.63
CA TYR A 6 0.39 -6.57 3.57
C TYR A 6 1.32 -6.19 4.72
N HIS A 7 0.74 -6.02 5.89
CA HIS A 7 1.45 -5.74 7.15
C HIS A 7 0.81 -6.55 8.27
N PRO A 8 1.14 -7.87 8.38
CA PRO A 8 0.46 -8.77 9.30
C PRO A 8 0.98 -8.59 10.73
N VAL A 9 0.21 -7.87 11.53
CA VAL A 9 0.45 -7.72 12.97
C VAL A 9 -0.57 -8.57 13.70
N PRO A 10 -0.13 -9.53 14.55
CA PRO A 10 -1.03 -10.38 15.31
C PRO A 10 -1.84 -9.58 16.34
N LYS A 11 -2.98 -10.13 16.73
CA LYS A 11 -3.80 -9.60 17.82
C LYS A 11 -2.98 -9.50 19.11
N GLY A 12 -3.07 -8.37 19.79
CA GLY A 12 -2.33 -8.09 21.03
C GLY A 12 -0.88 -7.64 20.83
N GLU A 13 -0.41 -7.61 19.57
CA GLU A 13 0.96 -7.22 19.24
C GLU A 13 0.96 -5.86 18.51
N THR A 14 2.15 -5.25 18.44
CA THR A 14 2.38 -4.01 17.69
C THR A 14 3.44 -4.18 16.60
N GLN A 15 4.03 -5.38 16.54
CA GLN A 15 5.08 -5.71 15.58
C GLN A 15 4.58 -6.74 14.55
N ARG A 16 5.00 -6.58 13.32
CA ARG A 16 4.71 -7.50 12.23
C ARG A 16 5.25 -8.91 12.51
N SER A 17 4.45 -9.93 12.21
CA SER A 17 4.83 -11.34 12.28
C SER A 17 4.38 -12.10 11.03
N PHE A 18 5.21 -13.02 10.55
CA PHE A 18 4.91 -13.92 9.43
C PHE A 18 4.55 -15.34 9.88
N GLU A 19 4.17 -15.54 11.13
CA GLU A 19 3.81 -16.87 11.65
C GLU A 19 2.62 -17.50 10.90
N ASN A 20 1.69 -16.67 10.39
CA ASN A 20 0.52 -17.12 9.62
C ASN A 20 0.72 -17.03 8.10
N ILE A 21 1.97 -16.88 7.62
CA ILE A 21 2.25 -16.65 6.20
C ILE A 21 1.64 -17.71 5.27
N ASP A 22 1.64 -18.98 5.67
CA ASP A 22 1.13 -20.07 4.84
C ASP A 22 -0.41 -20.00 4.66
N GLU A 23 -1.15 -19.53 5.66
CA GLU A 23 -2.58 -19.29 5.58
C GLU A 23 -2.87 -18.02 4.78
N ASP A 24 -2.15 -16.94 5.07
CA ASP A 24 -2.29 -15.67 4.37
C ASP A 24 -2.06 -15.83 2.86
N LEU A 25 -1.01 -16.56 2.46
CA LEU A 25 -0.74 -16.83 1.04
C LEU A 25 -1.84 -17.65 0.36
N LYS A 26 -2.42 -18.64 1.05
CA LYS A 26 -3.57 -19.41 0.49
C LYS A 26 -4.77 -18.50 0.22
N LEU A 27 -5.08 -17.60 1.14
CA LEU A 27 -6.16 -16.63 0.98
C LEU A 27 -5.85 -15.63 -0.15
N MET A 28 -4.62 -15.15 -0.26
CA MET A 28 -4.19 -14.24 -1.32
C MET A 28 -4.25 -14.88 -2.70
N VAL A 29 -3.82 -16.15 -2.83
CA VAL A 29 -3.93 -16.91 -4.08
C VAL A 29 -5.40 -17.14 -4.46
N ASP A 30 -6.26 -17.48 -3.49
CA ASP A 30 -7.70 -17.62 -3.71
C ASP A 30 -8.36 -16.31 -4.16
N LEU A 31 -7.87 -15.16 -3.68
CA LEU A 31 -8.27 -13.82 -4.14
C LEU A 31 -7.80 -13.48 -5.56
N GLY A 32 -6.83 -14.21 -6.12
CA GLY A 32 -6.20 -13.87 -7.39
C GLY A 32 -5.13 -12.78 -7.29
N ILE A 33 -4.60 -12.53 -6.09
CA ILE A 33 -3.51 -11.57 -5.86
C ILE A 33 -2.23 -12.10 -6.48
N ASN A 34 -1.50 -11.23 -7.19
CA ASN A 34 -0.20 -11.53 -7.77
C ASN A 34 0.93 -10.63 -7.23
N THR A 35 0.61 -9.65 -6.40
CA THR A 35 1.59 -8.72 -5.85
C THR A 35 1.17 -8.31 -4.44
N ILE A 36 2.11 -8.32 -3.50
CA ILE A 36 1.93 -7.67 -2.19
C ILE A 36 2.84 -6.45 -2.08
N ARG A 37 2.37 -5.43 -1.39
CA ARG A 37 3.15 -4.28 -0.99
C ARG A 37 3.39 -4.33 0.51
N VAL A 38 4.66 -4.28 0.92
CA VAL A 38 5.05 -4.27 2.33
C VAL A 38 5.69 -2.93 2.68
N TYR A 39 5.46 -2.46 3.91
CA TYR A 39 5.93 -1.15 4.40
C TYR A 39 7.34 -1.20 5.00
N GLU A 40 7.86 -2.40 5.18
CA GLU A 40 9.20 -2.69 5.70
C GLU A 40 9.78 -3.89 4.96
N PRO A 41 11.10 -3.95 4.74
CA PRO A 41 11.74 -5.09 4.10
C PRO A 41 11.48 -6.41 4.82
N ILE A 42 11.31 -7.50 4.08
CA ILE A 42 11.19 -8.87 4.62
C ILE A 42 12.59 -9.47 4.68
N ASP A 43 13.24 -9.46 5.85
CA ASP A 43 14.56 -10.05 6.03
C ASP A 43 14.48 -11.53 6.47
N SER A 44 13.76 -12.33 5.66
CA SER A 44 13.64 -13.78 5.81
C SER A 44 13.57 -14.44 4.44
N LEU A 45 14.63 -15.18 4.10
CA LEU A 45 14.66 -15.93 2.84
C LEU A 45 13.52 -16.95 2.77
N GLU A 46 13.23 -17.64 3.88
CA GLU A 46 12.12 -18.60 3.95
C GLU A 46 10.77 -17.95 3.60
N VAL A 47 10.49 -16.76 4.13
CA VAL A 47 9.24 -16.05 3.86
C VAL A 47 9.18 -15.62 2.39
N LEU A 48 10.27 -15.09 1.85
CA LEU A 48 10.35 -14.72 0.43
C LEU A 48 10.20 -15.93 -0.50
N ASP A 49 10.82 -17.07 -0.17
CA ASP A 49 10.67 -18.34 -0.92
C ASP A 49 9.20 -18.82 -0.94
N LYS A 50 8.49 -18.72 0.19
CA LYS A 50 7.06 -19.06 0.28
C LYS A 50 6.22 -18.14 -0.62
N ILE A 51 6.49 -16.84 -0.59
CA ILE A 51 5.80 -15.85 -1.42
C ILE A 51 6.03 -16.14 -2.91
N ASP A 52 7.29 -16.39 -3.32
CA ASP A 52 7.61 -16.73 -4.72
C ASP A 52 6.95 -18.05 -5.14
N SER A 53 6.97 -19.06 -4.28
CA SER A 53 6.33 -20.35 -4.51
C SER A 53 4.81 -20.25 -4.69
N ALA A 54 4.18 -19.26 -4.06
CA ALA A 54 2.78 -18.92 -4.24
C ALA A 54 2.49 -18.14 -5.56
N GLY A 55 3.54 -17.80 -6.34
CA GLY A 55 3.41 -16.99 -7.55
C GLY A 55 3.16 -15.51 -7.30
N ILE A 56 3.42 -15.03 -6.09
CA ILE A 56 3.19 -13.65 -5.67
C ILE A 56 4.52 -12.88 -5.69
N LYS A 57 4.47 -11.60 -6.07
CA LYS A 57 5.62 -10.69 -6.08
C LYS A 57 5.52 -9.66 -4.96
N VAL A 58 6.65 -9.06 -4.60
CA VAL A 58 6.77 -8.10 -3.49
C VAL A 58 7.23 -6.74 -3.98
N ILE A 59 6.49 -5.70 -3.62
CA ILE A 59 6.99 -4.32 -3.61
C ILE A 59 7.57 -4.11 -2.21
N THR A 60 8.89 -3.95 -2.15
CA THR A 60 9.63 -3.80 -0.89
C THR A 60 9.90 -2.33 -0.62
N SER A 61 9.34 -1.79 0.48
CA SER A 61 9.51 -0.39 0.87
C SER A 61 10.62 -0.21 1.89
N PHE A 62 11.40 0.88 1.72
CA PHE A 62 12.43 1.32 2.65
C PHE A 62 12.02 2.64 3.31
N GLY A 63 12.10 2.68 4.64
CA GLY A 63 11.87 3.88 5.43
C GLY A 63 13.03 4.89 5.34
N TYR A 64 12.78 6.13 5.81
CA TYR A 64 13.80 7.17 5.81
C TYR A 64 14.84 6.96 6.91
N ASN A 65 14.39 6.82 8.16
CA ASN A 65 15.24 6.69 9.35
C ASN A 65 14.56 5.79 10.39
N ASN A 66 14.56 4.50 10.12
CA ASN A 66 14.03 3.47 11.01
C ASN A 66 15.18 2.78 11.71
N GLN A 67 15.42 3.09 12.96
CA GLN A 67 16.65 2.78 13.73
C GLN A 67 17.03 1.29 13.77
N ASP A 68 16.12 0.37 13.46
CA ASP A 68 16.33 -1.09 13.57
C ASP A 68 16.17 -1.84 12.23
N SER A 69 16.14 -1.14 11.10
CA SER A 69 15.88 -1.76 9.80
C SER A 69 16.72 -1.13 8.69
N PHE A 70 16.66 -1.71 7.51
CA PHE A 70 17.36 -1.32 6.30
C PHE A 70 16.86 0.03 5.77
N ASP A 71 17.12 1.12 6.53
CA ASP A 71 16.65 2.47 6.15
C ASP A 71 17.60 3.22 5.22
N ILE A 72 17.11 4.34 4.70
CA ILE A 72 17.82 5.16 3.73
C ILE A 72 18.98 5.93 4.39
N VAL A 73 18.77 6.47 5.60
CA VAL A 73 19.75 7.33 6.28
C VAL A 73 20.98 6.54 6.72
N SER A 74 20.78 5.33 7.25
CA SER A 74 21.89 4.45 7.63
C SER A 74 22.62 3.84 6.42
N GLY A 75 21.98 3.83 5.26
CA GLY A 75 22.47 3.11 4.07
C GLY A 75 22.15 1.62 4.08
N GLY A 76 21.48 1.11 5.10
CA GLY A 76 21.13 -0.32 5.24
C GLY A 76 20.28 -0.87 4.10
N PHE A 77 19.52 -0.02 3.43
CA PHE A 77 18.78 -0.41 2.23
C PHE A 77 19.67 -0.99 1.12
N VAL A 78 20.91 -0.50 0.98
CA VAL A 78 21.88 -1.01 0.01
C VAL A 78 22.28 -2.44 0.34
N GLU A 79 22.52 -2.74 1.61
CA GLU A 79 22.86 -4.08 2.08
C GLU A 79 21.72 -5.07 1.81
N TYR A 80 20.47 -4.64 2.08
CA TYR A 80 19.29 -5.44 1.79
C TYR A 80 19.18 -5.74 0.28
N ILE A 81 19.31 -4.73 -0.56
CA ILE A 81 19.23 -4.89 -2.01
C ILE A 81 20.34 -5.85 -2.50
N GLN A 82 21.59 -5.68 -2.06
CA GLN A 82 22.67 -6.58 -2.41
C GLN A 82 22.39 -8.04 -2.02
N LYS A 83 21.72 -8.25 -0.87
CA LYS A 83 21.38 -9.58 -0.37
C LYS A 83 20.25 -10.24 -1.18
N TYR A 84 19.25 -9.47 -1.61
CA TYR A 84 18.02 -10.02 -2.16
C TYR A 84 17.71 -9.66 -3.62
N LYS A 85 18.56 -8.90 -4.32
CA LYS A 85 18.30 -8.47 -5.70
C LYS A 85 18.15 -9.62 -6.70
N GLU A 86 18.70 -10.78 -6.42
CA GLU A 86 18.54 -11.97 -7.29
C GLU A 86 17.28 -12.78 -6.93
N HIS A 87 16.56 -12.40 -5.87
CA HIS A 87 15.38 -13.16 -5.42
C HIS A 87 14.17 -12.89 -6.30
N ASN A 88 13.56 -13.95 -6.83
CA ASN A 88 12.45 -13.85 -7.79
C ASN A 88 11.18 -13.19 -7.21
N ALA A 89 10.95 -13.27 -5.91
CA ALA A 89 9.79 -12.60 -5.29
C ALA A 89 9.84 -11.08 -5.44
N ILE A 90 11.04 -10.47 -5.42
CA ILE A 90 11.16 -9.01 -5.44
C ILE A 90 10.80 -8.46 -6.83
N LEU A 91 9.88 -7.51 -6.88
CA LEU A 91 9.40 -6.88 -8.10
C LEU A 91 9.84 -5.42 -8.24
N ILE A 92 9.69 -4.64 -7.18
CA ILE A 92 9.90 -3.19 -7.16
C ILE A 92 10.60 -2.82 -5.85
N TRP A 93 11.58 -1.92 -5.93
CA TRP A 93 12.14 -1.23 -4.78
C TRP A 93 11.39 0.08 -4.57
N GLU A 94 10.73 0.23 -3.43
CA GLU A 94 9.95 1.41 -3.10
C GLU A 94 10.65 2.22 -1.99
N LEU A 95 10.63 3.54 -2.09
CA LEU A 95 11.26 4.47 -1.16
C LEU A 95 10.19 5.34 -0.49
N GLY A 96 10.00 5.16 0.81
CA GLY A 96 9.08 5.94 1.64
C GLY A 96 7.60 5.69 1.35
N ASN A 97 6.76 6.14 2.28
CA ASN A 97 5.30 6.12 2.17
C ASN A 97 4.72 7.41 2.72
N GLU A 98 4.02 8.19 1.90
CA GLU A 98 3.30 9.42 2.28
C GLU A 98 4.11 10.49 3.00
N TYR A 99 5.42 10.49 2.84
CA TYR A 99 6.30 11.46 3.53
C TYR A 99 6.01 12.91 3.14
N ASN A 100 5.32 13.14 2.03
CA ASN A 100 4.83 14.46 1.64
C ASN A 100 3.84 15.08 2.64
N TYR A 101 3.20 14.28 3.48
CA TYR A 101 2.32 14.76 4.55
C TYR A 101 3.05 15.05 5.88
N HIS A 102 4.35 14.71 5.96
CA HIS A 102 5.14 14.74 7.19
C HIS A 102 6.42 15.60 7.07
N PRO A 103 6.31 16.89 6.71
CA PRO A 103 7.49 17.77 6.64
C PRO A 103 8.23 17.88 7.97
N GLU A 104 7.55 17.67 9.11
CA GLU A 104 8.13 17.67 10.45
C GLU A 104 9.23 16.62 10.65
N TRP A 105 9.17 15.50 9.91
CA TRP A 105 10.21 14.46 9.96
C TRP A 105 11.50 14.89 9.26
N PHE A 106 11.45 15.96 8.49
CA PHE A 106 12.55 16.55 7.73
C PHE A 106 12.88 17.97 8.21
N GLY A 107 12.65 18.24 9.51
CA GLY A 107 12.92 19.56 10.11
C GLY A 107 12.04 20.69 9.55
N GLY A 108 10.89 20.37 8.99
CA GLY A 108 9.95 21.32 8.37
C GLY A 108 10.21 21.60 6.88
N ASP A 109 11.28 21.06 6.30
CA ASP A 109 11.59 21.20 4.86
C ASP A 109 11.45 19.87 4.11
N ILE A 110 10.32 19.66 3.49
CA ILE A 110 10.02 18.44 2.70
C ILE A 110 10.96 18.26 1.49
N ASN A 111 11.65 19.31 1.03
CA ASN A 111 12.63 19.18 -0.05
C ASN A 111 13.83 18.34 0.35
N ILE A 112 14.11 18.20 1.65
CA ILE A 112 15.13 17.27 2.16
C ILE A 112 14.74 15.84 1.75
N TRP A 113 13.48 15.46 1.95
CA TRP A 113 12.99 14.15 1.52
C TRP A 113 13.14 13.96 0.02
N TYR A 114 12.64 14.88 -0.80
CA TYR A 114 12.66 14.70 -2.26
C TYR A 114 14.09 14.62 -2.84
N LYS A 115 15.04 15.37 -2.28
CA LYS A 115 16.46 15.24 -2.66
C LYS A 115 17.03 13.89 -2.25
N THR A 116 16.73 13.44 -1.04
CA THR A 116 17.16 12.14 -0.53
C THR A 116 16.55 10.99 -1.36
N LEU A 117 15.28 11.09 -1.69
CA LEU A 117 14.57 10.16 -2.56
C LEU A 117 15.27 9.98 -3.91
N ASP A 118 15.61 11.08 -4.58
CA ASP A 118 16.29 11.03 -5.89
C ASP A 118 17.69 10.43 -5.81
N ILE A 119 18.45 10.79 -4.75
CA ILE A 119 19.78 10.22 -4.50
C ILE A 119 19.69 8.72 -4.20
N ALA A 120 18.78 8.31 -3.31
CA ALA A 120 18.61 6.91 -2.95
C ALA A 120 18.17 6.07 -4.16
N ALA A 121 17.24 6.59 -4.98
CA ALA A 121 16.83 5.94 -6.21
C ALA A 121 18.02 5.75 -7.18
N GLY A 122 18.86 6.76 -7.35
CA GLY A 122 20.07 6.65 -8.18
C GLY A 122 21.06 5.61 -7.63
N ILE A 123 21.20 5.48 -6.32
CA ILE A 123 22.02 4.43 -5.70
C ILE A 123 21.42 3.04 -6.00
N ILE A 124 20.11 2.88 -5.87
CA ILE A 124 19.45 1.60 -6.17
C ILE A 124 19.71 1.19 -7.62
N GLN A 125 19.53 2.09 -8.57
CA GLN A 125 19.78 1.81 -10.00
C GLN A 125 21.23 1.36 -10.29
N ILE A 126 22.21 1.79 -9.50
CA ILE A 126 23.60 1.32 -9.60
C ILE A 126 23.74 -0.10 -9.00
N VAL A 127 23.04 -0.40 -7.92
CA VAL A 127 23.15 -1.68 -7.20
C VAL A 127 22.34 -2.78 -7.87
N ASP A 128 21.17 -2.43 -8.39
CA ASP A 128 20.24 -3.31 -9.12
C ASP A 128 19.59 -2.54 -10.29
N GLU A 129 20.13 -2.71 -11.49
CA GLU A 129 19.57 -2.12 -12.72
C GLU A 129 18.36 -2.89 -13.29
N SER A 130 18.03 -4.05 -12.70
CA SER A 130 17.03 -4.97 -13.24
C SER A 130 15.61 -4.69 -12.76
N ARG A 131 15.45 -4.01 -11.63
CA ARG A 131 14.15 -3.71 -11.02
C ARG A 131 13.87 -2.22 -10.97
N PRO A 132 12.62 -1.82 -11.25
CA PRO A 132 12.25 -0.41 -11.16
C PRO A 132 12.28 0.09 -9.71
N VAL A 133 12.61 1.38 -9.59
CA VAL A 133 12.54 2.12 -8.33
C VAL A 133 11.28 2.96 -8.31
N SER A 134 10.54 2.90 -7.22
CA SER A 134 9.33 3.70 -7.00
C SER A 134 9.36 4.46 -5.68
N THR A 135 8.34 5.28 -5.48
CA THR A 135 7.96 5.87 -4.18
C THR A 135 6.46 5.79 -4.03
N ALA A 136 5.95 5.74 -2.80
CA ALA A 136 4.52 5.86 -2.54
C ALA A 136 4.22 7.29 -2.05
N HIS A 137 3.71 8.11 -2.94
CA HIS A 137 3.34 9.49 -2.66
C HIS A 137 1.87 9.58 -2.22
N GLY A 138 1.61 10.33 -1.18
CA GLY A 138 0.24 10.64 -0.79
C GLY A 138 -0.39 11.56 -1.85
N GLU A 139 -1.37 11.05 -2.60
CA GLU A 139 -2.06 11.76 -3.67
C GLU A 139 -1.11 12.14 -4.85
N LEU A 140 -1.57 12.98 -5.74
CA LEU A 140 -0.86 13.42 -6.95
C LEU A 140 0.33 14.33 -6.61
N PRO A 141 1.57 13.98 -6.99
CA PRO A 141 2.72 14.84 -6.75
C PRO A 141 2.64 16.15 -7.54
N GLN A 142 3.14 17.23 -6.95
CA GLN A 142 3.23 18.53 -7.60
C GLN A 142 4.38 18.57 -8.63
N ASN A 143 4.36 19.55 -9.53
CA ASN A 143 5.35 19.63 -10.62
C ASN A 143 6.79 19.85 -10.13
N ASP A 144 6.98 20.59 -9.06
CA ASP A 144 8.26 20.79 -8.41
C ASP A 144 8.81 19.51 -7.78
N VAL A 145 7.92 18.69 -7.19
CA VAL A 145 8.27 17.35 -6.68
C VAL A 145 8.75 16.44 -7.81
N LEU A 146 8.04 16.43 -8.92
CA LEU A 146 8.41 15.64 -10.11
C LEU A 146 9.76 16.05 -10.69
N ALA A 147 10.16 17.31 -10.51
CA ALA A 147 11.47 17.80 -10.93
C ALA A 147 12.63 17.21 -10.10
N TYR A 148 12.39 16.80 -8.85
CA TYR A 148 13.35 16.08 -8.03
C TYR A 148 13.44 14.59 -8.38
N GLY A 149 12.32 13.92 -8.62
CA GLY A 149 12.26 12.46 -8.82
C GLY A 149 12.76 11.99 -10.18
N LYS A 150 13.94 12.39 -10.61
CA LYS A 150 14.52 12.03 -11.92
C LYS A 150 14.85 10.54 -12.01
N ASN A 151 15.39 9.99 -10.91
CA ASN A 151 15.81 8.60 -10.81
C ASN A 151 14.67 7.67 -10.37
N ILE A 152 13.47 8.15 -10.13
CA ILE A 152 12.28 7.33 -9.91
C ILE A 152 11.78 6.79 -11.25
N ASP A 153 11.65 5.48 -11.40
CA ASP A 153 11.19 4.84 -12.63
C ASP A 153 9.67 4.85 -12.77
N MET A 154 8.97 4.70 -11.66
CA MET A 154 7.51 4.72 -11.61
C MET A 154 6.99 5.33 -10.30
N TRP A 155 5.78 5.89 -10.33
CA TRP A 155 5.18 6.57 -9.18
C TRP A 155 4.04 5.74 -8.60
N GLY A 156 4.18 5.32 -7.36
CA GLY A 156 3.07 4.87 -6.52
C GLY A 156 2.31 6.07 -5.97
N MET A 157 0.99 6.00 -5.96
CA MET A 157 0.14 7.03 -5.39
C MET A 157 -0.90 6.39 -4.48
N ASN A 158 -0.98 6.87 -3.24
CA ASN A 158 -2.05 6.49 -2.31
C ASN A 158 -3.26 7.36 -2.63
N VAL A 159 -4.34 6.74 -3.13
CA VAL A 159 -5.47 7.46 -3.73
C VAL A 159 -6.77 7.09 -3.04
N TYR A 160 -7.26 8.00 -2.23
CA TYR A 160 -8.52 7.86 -1.49
C TYR A 160 -9.57 8.87 -1.99
N ARG A 161 -9.92 8.78 -3.29
CA ARG A 161 -10.84 9.69 -3.97
C ARG A 161 -12.25 9.13 -4.09
N TRP A 162 -12.73 8.45 -3.04
CA TRP A 162 -14.04 7.82 -2.99
C TRP A 162 -14.19 6.79 -4.14
N ASP A 163 -15.32 6.85 -4.86
CA ASP A 163 -15.64 6.04 -6.04
C ASP A 163 -15.01 6.57 -7.35
N LYS A 164 -14.09 7.55 -7.28
CA LYS A 164 -13.49 8.22 -8.45
C LYS A 164 -11.95 8.16 -8.48
N PRO A 165 -11.34 7.01 -8.20
CA PRO A 165 -9.88 6.90 -8.17
C PRO A 165 -9.25 7.17 -9.55
N ALA A 166 -9.92 6.86 -10.65
CA ALA A 166 -9.39 7.09 -11.99
C ALA A 166 -9.28 8.58 -12.38
N SER A 167 -9.88 9.49 -11.61
CA SER A 167 -9.72 10.93 -11.84
C SER A 167 -8.25 11.36 -11.80
N ILE A 168 -7.41 10.73 -10.96
CA ILE A 168 -5.98 10.99 -10.85
C ILE A 168 -5.23 10.67 -12.17
N LEU A 169 -5.67 9.69 -12.94
CA LEU A 169 -5.02 9.31 -14.20
C LEU A 169 -5.08 10.42 -15.25
N ARG A 170 -6.19 11.17 -15.26
CA ARG A 170 -6.32 12.34 -16.13
C ARG A 170 -5.34 13.43 -15.71
N GLU A 171 -5.26 13.70 -14.42
CA GLU A 171 -4.36 14.70 -13.85
C GLU A 171 -2.90 14.32 -14.05
N TRP A 172 -2.54 13.04 -13.85
CA TRP A 172 -1.22 12.50 -14.12
C TRP A 172 -0.78 12.73 -15.57
N ARG A 173 -1.66 12.45 -16.52
CA ARG A 173 -1.36 12.69 -17.94
C ARG A 173 -1.10 14.17 -18.26
N LEU A 174 -1.79 15.08 -17.57
CA LEU A 174 -1.57 16.53 -17.73
C LEU A 174 -0.24 17.01 -17.15
N LYS A 175 0.41 16.21 -16.32
CA LYS A 175 1.77 16.50 -15.82
C LYS A 175 2.85 16.27 -16.88
N GLU A 176 2.50 15.62 -18.01
CA GLU A 176 3.43 15.29 -19.11
C GLU A 176 4.66 14.48 -18.66
N VAL A 177 4.54 13.76 -17.56
CA VAL A 177 5.58 12.87 -17.03
C VAL A 177 5.53 11.56 -17.81
N ASN A 178 6.59 11.26 -18.54
CA ASN A 178 6.70 10.00 -19.30
C ASN A 178 7.16 8.85 -18.38
N LYS A 179 6.44 8.64 -17.28
CA LYS A 179 6.70 7.55 -16.31
C LYS A 179 5.39 6.86 -15.96
N PRO A 180 5.38 5.53 -15.80
CA PRO A 180 4.19 4.82 -15.33
C PRO A 180 3.84 5.21 -13.90
N MET A 181 2.56 5.04 -13.57
CA MET A 181 2.05 5.14 -12.20
C MET A 181 1.29 3.87 -11.83
N TYR A 182 1.16 3.62 -10.54
CA TYR A 182 0.27 2.62 -9.96
C TYR A 182 -0.38 3.17 -8.70
N TYR A 183 -1.50 2.57 -8.31
CA TYR A 183 -2.12 2.85 -7.02
C TYR A 183 -1.37 2.07 -5.95
N SER A 184 -0.51 2.73 -5.18
CA SER A 184 0.20 2.10 -4.06
C SER A 184 -0.71 1.84 -2.88
N GLU A 185 -1.79 2.60 -2.76
CA GLU A 185 -2.95 2.33 -1.91
C GLU A 185 -4.23 2.84 -2.55
N ALA A 186 -5.30 2.08 -2.40
CA ALA A 186 -6.68 2.47 -2.63
C ALA A 186 -7.58 1.48 -1.89
N GLY A 187 -8.75 1.89 -1.45
CA GLY A 187 -9.67 0.98 -0.76
C GLY A 187 -10.71 1.69 0.07
N GLY A 188 -11.51 0.89 0.78
CA GLY A 188 -12.52 1.30 1.74
C GLY A 188 -12.43 0.48 3.02
N ASP A 189 -12.63 1.15 4.16
CA ASP A 189 -12.79 0.49 5.46
C ASP A 189 -14.23 0.02 5.69
N SER A 190 -14.46 -0.78 6.72
CA SER A 190 -15.80 -1.29 7.05
C SER A 190 -16.45 -0.60 8.24
N TYR A 191 -16.02 0.61 8.60
CA TYR A 191 -16.61 1.31 9.74
C TYR A 191 -17.21 2.66 9.34
N MET A 192 -18.54 2.73 9.39
CA MET A 192 -19.28 3.97 9.16
C MET A 192 -19.23 4.87 10.40
N THR A 193 -18.55 6.02 10.29
CA THR A 193 -18.51 7.03 11.36
C THR A 193 -19.81 7.80 11.47
N THR A 194 -20.52 7.95 10.36
CA THR A 194 -21.86 8.52 10.26
C THR A 194 -22.76 7.66 9.39
N SER A 195 -24.08 7.70 9.66
CA SER A 195 -25.04 7.01 8.80
C SER A 195 -25.26 7.79 7.51
N GLN A 196 -25.07 7.15 6.36
CA GLN A 196 -25.37 7.73 5.05
C GLN A 196 -25.50 6.67 3.95
N LEU A 197 -26.07 7.02 2.82
CA LEU A 197 -26.22 6.17 1.65
C LEU A 197 -26.90 4.81 1.91
N GLY A 198 -27.74 4.74 2.94
CA GLY A 198 -28.43 3.49 3.34
C GLY A 198 -27.67 2.66 4.37
N TYR A 199 -26.43 2.98 4.67
CA TYR A 199 -25.64 2.30 5.70
C TYR A 199 -25.80 2.96 7.06
N SER A 200 -25.90 2.15 8.11
CA SER A 200 -25.97 2.64 9.50
C SER A 200 -24.57 2.89 10.05
N ARG A 201 -24.46 3.82 11.01
CA ARG A 201 -23.23 4.02 11.77
C ARG A 201 -22.79 2.74 12.48
N GLY A 202 -21.50 2.47 12.51
CA GLY A 202 -20.87 1.28 13.07
C GLY A 202 -20.23 0.41 11.99
N GLU A 203 -19.87 -0.80 12.32
CA GLU A 203 -19.31 -1.73 11.34
C GLU A 203 -20.37 -2.05 10.26
N SER A 204 -19.96 -1.93 9.00
CA SER A 204 -20.75 -2.26 7.81
C SER A 204 -19.85 -2.87 6.75
N GLN A 205 -19.83 -4.19 6.68
CA GLN A 205 -19.08 -4.92 5.64
C GLN A 205 -19.71 -4.72 4.26
N GLU A 206 -20.98 -4.44 4.17
CA GLU A 206 -21.69 -4.08 2.93
C GLU A 206 -21.13 -2.77 2.36
N ALA A 207 -20.98 -1.74 3.20
CA ALA A 207 -20.44 -0.46 2.78
C ALA A 207 -19.00 -0.60 2.25
N GLN A 208 -18.16 -1.42 2.91
CA GLN A 208 -16.81 -1.74 2.45
C GLN A 208 -16.83 -2.49 1.12
N ALA A 209 -17.69 -3.49 0.98
CA ALA A 209 -17.78 -4.30 -0.23
C ALA A 209 -18.16 -3.43 -1.44
N ASP A 210 -19.21 -2.62 -1.29
CA ASP A 210 -19.68 -1.71 -2.34
C ASP A 210 -18.63 -0.64 -2.69
N ALA A 211 -17.93 -0.11 -1.69
CA ALA A 211 -16.85 0.86 -1.91
C ALA A 211 -15.70 0.22 -2.70
N ASN A 212 -15.23 -0.95 -2.30
CA ASN A 212 -14.13 -1.64 -2.98
C ASN A 212 -14.53 -2.12 -4.38
N GLU A 213 -15.80 -2.54 -4.60
CA GLU A 213 -16.31 -2.86 -5.94
C GLU A 213 -16.18 -1.64 -6.86
N ASN A 214 -16.73 -0.51 -6.46
CA ASN A 214 -16.69 0.73 -7.26
C ASN A 214 -15.26 1.20 -7.53
N ILE A 215 -14.39 1.17 -6.52
CA ILE A 215 -12.98 1.59 -6.63
C ILE A 215 -12.22 0.70 -7.61
N LEU A 216 -12.28 -0.61 -7.43
CA LEU A 216 -11.53 -1.56 -8.25
C LEU A 216 -12.05 -1.61 -9.68
N GLU A 217 -13.38 -1.61 -9.89
CA GLU A 217 -13.96 -1.54 -11.23
C GLU A 217 -13.49 -0.30 -11.99
N GLU A 218 -13.45 0.87 -11.36
CA GLU A 218 -13.00 2.09 -12.01
C GLU A 218 -11.51 2.04 -12.36
N ILE A 219 -10.68 1.50 -11.46
CA ILE A 219 -9.24 1.33 -11.71
C ILE A 219 -9.00 0.37 -12.88
N PHE A 220 -9.65 -0.79 -12.91
CA PHE A 220 -9.47 -1.78 -13.98
C PHE A 220 -10.07 -1.37 -15.31
N LYS A 221 -11.18 -0.63 -15.34
CA LYS A 221 -11.67 0.02 -16.59
C LYS A 221 -10.62 0.92 -17.22
N ASN A 222 -9.67 1.43 -16.45
CA ASN A 222 -8.59 2.33 -16.87
C ASN A 222 -7.18 1.68 -16.83
N GLN A 223 -7.07 0.37 -16.82
CA GLN A 223 -5.79 -0.37 -16.69
C GLN A 223 -4.75 -0.05 -17.77
N LYS A 224 -5.13 0.52 -18.90
CA LYS A 224 -4.20 1.01 -19.95
C LYS A 224 -3.38 2.21 -19.50
N HIS A 225 -3.75 2.85 -18.41
CA HIS A 225 -3.17 4.10 -17.94
C HIS A 225 -2.52 3.97 -16.56
N ASN A 226 -2.51 2.78 -15.98
CA ASN A 226 -1.86 2.48 -14.70
C ASN A 226 -1.26 1.06 -14.71
N ALA A 227 -0.28 0.83 -13.84
CA ALA A 227 0.39 -0.46 -13.74
C ALA A 227 -0.31 -1.44 -12.77
N GLY A 228 -1.38 -1.00 -12.11
CA GLY A 228 -2.18 -1.81 -11.18
C GLY A 228 -2.48 -1.10 -9.87
N VAL A 229 -2.99 -1.88 -8.92
CA VAL A 229 -3.44 -1.41 -7.61
C VAL A 229 -2.96 -2.34 -6.50
N MET A 230 -2.57 -1.75 -5.37
CA MET A 230 -2.41 -2.40 -4.08
C MET A 230 -3.62 -2.01 -3.24
N LEU A 231 -4.58 -2.94 -3.07
CA LEU A 231 -5.76 -2.68 -2.23
C LEU A 231 -5.34 -2.58 -0.76
N PHE A 232 -5.76 -1.55 -0.08
CA PHE A 232 -5.51 -1.36 1.33
C PHE A 232 -6.70 -1.86 2.13
N GLN A 233 -6.55 -2.97 2.91
CA GLN A 233 -5.40 -3.84 3.12
C GLN A 233 -5.83 -5.31 3.32
N PHE A 234 -4.88 -6.24 3.58
CA PHE A 234 -5.19 -7.67 3.70
C PHE A 234 -5.96 -7.99 4.99
N THR A 235 -5.39 -7.71 6.18
CA THR A 235 -6.07 -7.94 7.47
C THR A 235 -6.48 -6.64 8.14
N ASP A 236 -7.50 -6.68 8.98
CA ASP A 236 -7.77 -5.62 9.94
C ASP A 236 -6.53 -5.35 10.82
N GLY A 237 -6.30 -4.09 11.18
CA GLY A 237 -5.08 -3.65 11.83
C GLY A 237 -5.28 -3.12 13.25
N TRP A 238 -5.57 -3.98 14.22
CA TRP A 238 -5.88 -3.58 15.61
C TRP A 238 -4.75 -2.85 16.35
N TRP A 239 -3.52 -2.91 15.81
CA TRP A 239 -2.35 -2.22 16.34
C TRP A 239 -2.31 -0.72 16.02
N LYS A 240 -3.15 -0.24 15.11
CA LYS A 240 -3.07 1.13 14.56
C LYS A 240 -3.65 2.19 15.48
N ALA A 241 -4.54 1.83 16.40
CA ALA A 241 -5.12 2.75 17.36
C ALA A 241 -5.41 2.02 18.70
N GLY A 242 -5.39 2.77 19.80
CA GLY A 242 -5.84 2.30 21.10
C GLY A 242 -5.13 1.05 21.62
N ASN A 243 -5.90 0.01 21.90
CA ASN A 243 -5.44 -1.22 22.50
C ASN A 243 -5.37 -2.36 21.48
N PRO A 244 -4.20 -2.96 21.20
CA PRO A 244 -4.04 -4.00 20.18
C PRO A 244 -4.78 -5.32 20.49
N ASP A 245 -5.28 -5.50 21.71
CA ASP A 245 -6.10 -6.66 22.10
C ASP A 245 -7.57 -6.57 21.64
N GLN A 246 -8.02 -5.41 21.18
CA GLN A 246 -9.39 -5.18 20.74
C GLN A 246 -9.45 -4.20 19.57
N GLN A 247 -10.46 -4.36 18.71
CA GLN A 247 -10.70 -3.42 17.61
C GLN A 247 -11.26 -2.10 18.13
N ASP A 248 -10.56 -0.99 17.83
CA ASP A 248 -10.94 0.32 18.34
C ASP A 248 -11.90 1.07 17.36
N LYS A 249 -13.11 1.29 17.83
CA LYS A 249 -14.15 2.05 17.09
C LYS A 249 -13.84 3.54 16.97
N GLY A 250 -12.89 4.05 17.75
CA GLY A 250 -12.44 5.43 17.74
C GLY A 250 -11.24 5.73 16.85
N GLY A 251 -10.68 4.70 16.19
CA GLY A 251 -9.46 4.80 15.39
C GLY A 251 -9.60 5.52 14.05
N ALA A 252 -10.24 6.70 14.06
CA ALA A 252 -10.44 7.49 12.85
C ALA A 252 -9.14 8.04 12.29
N ALA A 253 -8.92 7.85 10.97
CA ALA A 253 -7.81 8.44 10.24
C ALA A 253 -8.04 9.94 10.05
N PRO A 254 -7.19 10.83 10.57
CA PRO A 254 -7.31 12.25 10.30
C PRO A 254 -7.02 12.54 8.82
N ASN A 255 -7.85 13.41 8.23
CA ASN A 255 -7.72 13.88 6.84
C ASN A 255 -7.92 12.80 5.75
N SER A 256 -8.43 11.63 6.08
CA SER A 256 -8.80 10.66 5.06
C SER A 256 -10.05 11.11 4.28
N GLY A 257 -10.12 10.77 3.00
CA GLY A 257 -11.20 11.17 2.10
C GLY A 257 -12.56 10.53 2.41
N GLY A 258 -12.66 9.73 3.46
CA GLY A 258 -13.91 9.17 3.93
C GLY A 258 -14.44 8.03 3.09
N VAL A 259 -13.75 6.93 3.07
CA VAL A 259 -14.24 5.66 2.52
C VAL A 259 -14.62 4.78 3.70
N PRO A 260 -15.83 4.23 3.73
CA PRO A 260 -16.84 4.12 2.68
C PRO A 260 -17.85 5.30 2.61
N TYR A 261 -17.40 6.44 2.08
CA TYR A 261 -18.20 7.63 1.74
C TYR A 261 -18.75 8.44 2.93
N ASP A 262 -18.21 8.33 4.11
CA ASP A 262 -18.69 9.00 5.32
C ASP A 262 -17.80 10.15 5.83
N GLY A 263 -16.73 10.46 5.11
CA GLY A 263 -15.84 11.58 5.41
C GLY A 263 -14.74 11.27 6.43
N SER A 264 -14.66 10.02 6.94
CA SER A 264 -13.64 9.59 7.90
C SER A 264 -13.48 8.07 7.89
N ALA A 265 -12.32 7.57 7.55
CA ALA A 265 -12.02 6.15 7.66
C ALA A 265 -11.62 5.75 9.09
N ASN A 266 -11.81 4.49 9.44
CA ASN A 266 -11.27 3.93 10.68
C ASN A 266 -10.06 3.03 10.34
N GLU A 267 -8.91 3.34 10.93
CA GLU A 267 -7.63 2.70 10.64
C GLU A 267 -7.59 1.19 10.91
N GLU A 268 -8.46 0.69 11.77
CA GLU A 268 -8.44 -0.72 12.17
C GLU A 268 -9.37 -1.63 11.34
N TYR A 269 -10.21 -1.07 10.45
CA TYR A 269 -11.29 -1.77 9.76
C TYR A 269 -11.07 -1.99 8.25
N TRP A 270 -9.85 -1.89 7.76
CA TRP A 270 -9.54 -1.94 6.32
C TRP A 270 -9.37 -3.33 5.72
N GLY A 271 -9.26 -4.37 6.55
CA GLY A 271 -8.98 -5.73 6.08
C GLY A 271 -10.02 -6.27 5.10
N VAL A 272 -9.56 -7.04 4.11
CA VAL A 272 -10.44 -7.92 3.32
C VAL A 272 -10.78 -9.20 4.09
N VAL A 273 -9.94 -9.53 5.05
CA VAL A 273 -10.21 -10.49 6.13
C VAL A 273 -10.08 -9.78 7.47
N ASP A 274 -10.75 -10.30 8.51
CA ASP A 274 -10.58 -9.80 9.87
C ASP A 274 -9.22 -10.24 10.47
N ILE A 275 -8.95 -9.86 11.72
CA ILE A 275 -7.70 -10.19 12.39
C ILE A 275 -7.50 -11.71 12.55
N ASP A 276 -8.57 -12.49 12.62
CA ASP A 276 -8.59 -13.94 12.75
C ASP A 276 -8.66 -14.66 11.38
N ARG A 277 -8.46 -13.94 10.25
CA ARG A 277 -8.53 -14.40 8.86
C ARG A 277 -9.90 -14.85 8.38
N ASN A 278 -10.99 -14.51 9.09
CA ASN A 278 -12.33 -14.72 8.54
C ASN A 278 -12.58 -13.75 7.38
N LYS A 279 -13.13 -14.30 6.28
CA LYS A 279 -13.44 -13.52 5.08
C LYS A 279 -14.55 -12.51 5.37
N LYS A 280 -14.30 -11.24 5.08
CA LYS A 280 -15.34 -10.20 5.09
C LYS A 280 -16.10 -10.20 3.76
N LEU A 281 -17.23 -9.50 3.68
CA LEU A 281 -18.03 -9.45 2.44
C LEU A 281 -17.22 -8.93 1.24
N THR A 282 -16.33 -7.99 1.46
CA THR A 282 -15.45 -7.44 0.43
C THR A 282 -14.50 -8.48 -0.18
N TYR A 283 -14.21 -9.59 0.52
CA TYR A 283 -13.35 -10.66 0.02
C TYR A 283 -13.86 -11.24 -1.30
N GLU A 284 -15.13 -11.59 -1.36
CA GLU A 284 -15.74 -12.19 -2.56
C GLU A 284 -15.82 -11.18 -3.72
N VAL A 285 -16.01 -9.90 -3.41
CA VAL A 285 -15.99 -8.81 -4.40
C VAL A 285 -14.60 -8.68 -5.03
N VAL A 286 -13.55 -8.61 -4.21
CA VAL A 286 -12.16 -8.53 -4.68
C VAL A 286 -11.80 -9.76 -5.51
N LYS A 287 -12.14 -10.96 -5.03
CA LYS A 287 -11.92 -12.22 -5.74
C LYS A 287 -12.55 -12.22 -7.13
N LYS A 288 -13.81 -11.82 -7.23
CA LYS A 288 -14.52 -11.70 -8.51
C LYS A 288 -13.77 -10.77 -9.47
N ILE A 289 -13.50 -9.53 -9.04
CA ILE A 289 -12.87 -8.52 -9.89
C ILE A 289 -11.45 -8.94 -10.31
N TYR A 290 -10.66 -9.49 -9.39
CA TYR A 290 -9.30 -9.94 -9.71
C TYR A 290 -9.28 -11.17 -10.63
N SER A 291 -10.30 -12.02 -10.59
CA SER A 291 -10.40 -13.16 -11.51
C SER A 291 -10.80 -12.75 -12.93
N GLU A 292 -11.55 -11.66 -13.10
CA GLU A 292 -12.05 -11.16 -14.38
C GLU A 292 -11.03 -10.28 -15.13
N ASN A 293 -9.99 -9.80 -14.48
CA ASN A 293 -8.99 -8.88 -15.02
C ASN A 293 -7.58 -9.47 -14.97
#